data_4ce389c17f057798912b4e69996cf1a9
#
_entry.id   4ce389c17f057798912b4e69996cf1a9
#
_cell.length_a   1.000
_cell.length_b   1.000
_cell.length_c   1.000
_cell.angle_alpha   90.00
_cell.angle_beta   90.00
_cell.angle_gamma   90.00
#
_symmetry.space_group_name_H-M   'P 1'
#
loop_
_entity.id
_entity.type
_entity.pdbx_description
1 polymer ?
#
loop_
_entity_poly.entity_id
_entity_poly.type
_entity_poly.pdbx_seq_one_letter_code
_entity_poly.pdbx_strand_id
1 'polypeptide(L)'
;IISSVMANDLSFTPNVTTEFRYFPESPAYDGQFEYFQPSIYFGGEGRWVSKDRKKRVRFEPFLRLDLQDDERTHFDIRELSYLQRFNDFDLLIGNAQIFWGVAESRNVVDVINQFDEVENSDETDKLGQPLFRFGKFTDIGRFEIYYLPYFRERTFPGKDGRQRGPLIDDLDN
;
A
#
# COMPACT_ATOMS: atom_id res chain seq x y z
N ILE A 1 0.55 43.83 11.10
CA ILE A 1 1.24 42.49 11.05
C ILE A 1 0.20 41.49 11.45
N ILE A 2 -0.42 40.84 10.47
CA ILE A 2 -1.35 39.72 10.71
C ILE A 2 -0.48 38.48 10.96
N SER A 3 -0.37 38.09 12.23
CA SER A 3 0.22 36.85 12.64
C SER A 3 -0.70 35.72 12.14
N SER A 4 -0.31 35.03 11.06
CA SER A 4 -1.01 33.84 10.61
C SER A 4 -0.90 32.79 11.71
N VAL A 5 -1.97 32.53 12.42
CA VAL A 5 -2.10 31.41 13.34
C VAL A 5 -2.04 30.16 12.50
N MET A 6 -0.90 29.46 12.49
CA MET A 6 -0.77 28.17 11.81
C MET A 6 -1.68 27.17 12.52
N ALA A 7 -2.73 26.76 11.85
CA ALA A 7 -3.60 25.68 12.32
C ALA A 7 -2.96 24.31 11.99
N ASN A 8 -3.30 23.29 12.77
CA ASN A 8 -3.05 21.91 12.35
C ASN A 8 -3.83 21.66 11.06
N ASP A 9 -3.17 21.03 10.10
CA ASP A 9 -3.81 20.63 8.85
C ASP A 9 -4.23 19.15 8.97
N LEU A 10 -5.55 18.92 9.00
CA LEU A 10 -6.15 17.59 9.01
C LEU A 10 -7.04 17.49 7.80
N SER A 11 -6.78 16.50 6.97
CA SER A 11 -7.60 16.16 5.80
C SER A 11 -7.88 14.67 5.76
N PHE A 12 -9.04 14.30 5.23
CA PHE A 12 -9.38 12.93 4.85
C PHE A 12 -10.18 12.97 3.56
N THR A 13 -9.71 12.23 2.56
CA THR A 13 -10.37 12.11 1.25
C THR A 13 -10.83 10.67 1.09
N PRO A 14 -12.14 10.39 1.30
CA PRO A 14 -12.67 9.05 1.09
C PRO A 14 -12.74 8.71 -0.40
N ASN A 15 -12.60 7.42 -0.71
CA ASN A 15 -12.77 6.87 -2.03
C ASN A 15 -13.68 5.64 -1.99
N VAL A 16 -14.63 5.57 -2.94
CA VAL A 16 -15.48 4.40 -3.18
C VAL A 16 -15.44 4.11 -4.67
N THR A 17 -15.03 2.90 -5.03
CA THR A 17 -14.93 2.48 -6.43
C THR A 17 -15.68 1.17 -6.63
N THR A 18 -16.52 1.11 -7.64
CA THR A 18 -17.10 -0.13 -8.15
C THR A 18 -16.29 -0.58 -9.35
N GLU A 19 -15.93 -1.84 -9.38
CA GLU A 19 -15.16 -2.43 -10.46
C GLU A 19 -15.94 -3.62 -11.04
N PHE A 20 -15.87 -3.76 -12.35
CA PHE A 20 -16.48 -4.85 -13.06
C PHE A 20 -15.51 -5.37 -14.12
N ARG A 21 -14.93 -6.53 -13.85
CA ARG A 21 -14.00 -7.19 -14.78
C ARG A 21 -14.74 -8.20 -15.63
N TYR A 22 -14.42 -8.23 -16.93
CA TYR A 22 -14.91 -9.23 -17.87
C TYR A 22 -13.75 -9.99 -18.47
N PHE A 23 -13.80 -11.32 -18.39
CA PHE A 23 -12.81 -12.23 -18.95
C PHE A 23 -13.43 -12.95 -20.14
N PRO A 24 -13.04 -12.65 -21.40
CA PRO A 24 -13.65 -13.23 -22.59
C PRO A 24 -13.29 -14.70 -22.83
N GLU A 25 -12.16 -15.14 -22.24
CA GLU A 25 -11.67 -16.52 -22.39
C GLU A 25 -12.21 -17.43 -21.29
N SER A 26 -12.30 -18.72 -21.58
CA SER A 26 -12.66 -19.74 -20.59
C SER A 26 -11.63 -19.81 -19.46
N PRO A 27 -12.03 -20.26 -18.26
CA PRO A 27 -11.11 -20.50 -17.14
C PRO A 27 -9.94 -21.40 -17.53
N ALA A 28 -8.74 -21.08 -17.03
CA ALA A 28 -7.55 -21.88 -17.26
C ALA A 28 -7.48 -23.10 -16.31
N TYR A 29 -8.16 -23.04 -15.17
CA TYR A 29 -8.17 -24.07 -14.13
C TYR A 29 -9.59 -24.36 -13.66
N ASP A 30 -9.82 -25.61 -13.23
CA ASP A 30 -11.08 -26.00 -12.60
C ASP A 30 -11.31 -25.21 -11.31
N GLY A 31 -12.55 -24.79 -11.09
CA GLY A 31 -12.94 -24.01 -9.92
C GLY A 31 -12.89 -22.49 -10.09
N GLN A 32 -12.21 -21.98 -11.10
CA GLN A 32 -12.23 -20.55 -11.39
C GLN A 32 -13.63 -20.10 -11.88
N PHE A 33 -14.06 -18.89 -11.47
CA PHE A 33 -15.29 -18.30 -12.01
C PHE A 33 -15.19 -18.06 -13.52
N GLU A 34 -16.35 -17.99 -14.22
CA GLU A 34 -16.37 -17.96 -15.69
C GLU A 34 -15.98 -16.61 -16.29
N TYR A 35 -16.84 -15.60 -16.23
CA TYR A 35 -16.67 -14.41 -17.08
C TYR A 35 -16.64 -13.09 -16.32
N PHE A 36 -17.40 -12.96 -15.22
CA PHE A 36 -17.64 -11.67 -14.59
C PHE A 36 -17.15 -11.64 -13.14
N GLN A 37 -16.42 -10.59 -12.80
CA GLN A 37 -15.94 -10.33 -11.46
C GLN A 37 -16.33 -8.93 -11.00
N PRO A 38 -17.50 -8.77 -10.37
CA PRO A 38 -17.88 -7.51 -9.77
C PRO A 38 -17.27 -7.36 -8.37
N SER A 39 -16.78 -6.17 -8.07
CA SER A 39 -16.26 -5.84 -6.76
C SER A 39 -16.52 -4.38 -6.38
N ILE A 40 -16.41 -4.09 -5.09
CA ILE A 40 -16.48 -2.73 -4.56
C ILE A 40 -15.30 -2.50 -3.61
N TYR A 41 -14.67 -1.34 -3.77
CA TYR A 41 -13.58 -0.87 -2.95
C TYR A 41 -14.02 0.33 -2.12
N PHE A 42 -13.67 0.33 -0.84
CA PHE A 42 -13.79 1.43 0.09
C PHE A 42 -12.41 1.78 0.66
N GLY A 43 -12.05 3.03 0.61
CA GLY A 43 -10.79 3.50 1.14
C GLY A 43 -10.73 5.01 1.33
N GLY A 44 -9.54 5.53 1.45
CA GLY A 44 -9.32 6.95 1.53
C GLY A 44 -7.93 7.30 2.04
N GLU A 45 -7.57 8.56 1.85
CA GLU A 45 -6.29 9.10 2.29
C GLU A 45 -6.51 10.10 3.44
N GLY A 46 -6.00 9.77 4.60
CA GLY A 46 -5.93 10.61 5.79
C GLY A 46 -4.55 11.23 5.97
N ARG A 47 -4.53 12.51 6.24
CA ARG A 47 -3.29 13.23 6.51
C ARG A 47 -3.48 14.25 7.62
N TRP A 48 -2.58 14.20 8.59
CA TRP A 48 -2.47 15.22 9.61
C TRP A 48 -1.06 15.81 9.63
N VAL A 49 -0.93 17.13 9.74
CA VAL A 49 0.35 17.82 9.83
C VAL A 49 0.28 18.83 10.99
N SER A 50 1.30 18.82 11.85
CA SER A 50 1.41 19.80 12.95
C SER A 50 1.64 21.23 12.44
N LYS A 51 1.32 22.22 13.27
CA LYS A 51 1.49 23.63 12.96
C LYS A 51 2.91 24.01 12.53
N ASP A 52 3.91 23.41 13.16
CA ASP A 52 5.34 23.60 12.87
C ASP A 52 5.84 22.76 11.68
N ARG A 53 4.95 21.94 11.07
CA ARG A 53 5.23 21.00 9.98
C ARG A 53 6.31 19.96 10.29
N LYS A 54 6.66 19.79 11.56
CA LYS A 54 7.65 18.80 11.99
C LYS A 54 7.06 17.42 12.22
N LYS A 55 5.73 17.31 12.42
CA LYS A 55 5.03 16.05 12.64
C LYS A 55 4.04 15.81 11.51
N ARG A 56 3.94 14.58 11.06
CA ARG A 56 2.95 14.17 10.07
C ARG A 56 2.46 12.75 10.41
N VAL A 57 1.15 12.57 10.35
CA VAL A 57 0.50 11.26 10.34
C VAL A 57 -0.09 11.05 8.95
N ARG A 58 0.03 9.83 8.42
CA ARG A 58 -0.71 9.36 7.26
C ARG A 58 -1.51 8.13 7.65
N PHE A 59 -2.70 8.01 7.09
CA PHE A 59 -3.61 6.90 7.30
C PHE A 59 -4.33 6.57 6.00
N GLU A 60 -4.21 5.33 5.55
CA GLU A 60 -4.79 4.85 4.31
C GLU A 60 -5.43 3.47 4.55
N PRO A 61 -6.72 3.46 4.96
CA PRO A 61 -7.49 2.23 5.09
C PRO A 61 -7.92 1.73 3.71
N PHE A 62 -8.01 0.42 3.59
CA PHE A 62 -8.41 -0.30 2.39
C PHE A 62 -9.38 -1.42 2.76
N LEU A 63 -10.51 -1.51 2.06
CA LEU A 63 -11.44 -2.61 2.14
C LEU A 63 -11.95 -2.92 0.72
N ARG A 64 -11.77 -4.14 0.27
CA ARG A 64 -12.41 -4.64 -0.94
C ARG A 64 -13.37 -5.77 -0.60
N LEU A 65 -14.49 -5.76 -1.28
CA LEU A 65 -15.46 -6.86 -1.29
C LEU A 65 -15.58 -7.33 -2.74
N ASP A 66 -15.18 -8.55 -3.00
CA ASP A 66 -15.26 -9.22 -4.29
C ASP A 66 -16.29 -10.34 -4.22
N LEU A 67 -17.07 -10.54 -5.28
CA LEU A 67 -18.13 -11.54 -5.28
C LEU A 67 -17.69 -12.90 -5.86
N GLN A 68 -16.46 -13.01 -6.32
CA GLN A 68 -15.96 -14.20 -7.01
C GLN A 68 -14.66 -14.77 -6.43
N ASP A 69 -13.84 -13.94 -5.81
CA ASP A 69 -12.55 -14.32 -5.25
C ASP A 69 -12.50 -13.93 -3.77
N ASP A 70 -12.54 -14.92 -2.90
CA ASP A 70 -12.57 -14.71 -1.45
C ASP A 70 -11.28 -14.08 -0.95
N GLU A 71 -10.11 -14.40 -1.53
CA GLU A 71 -8.83 -13.78 -1.19
C GLU A 71 -8.80 -12.30 -1.57
N ARG A 72 -9.57 -11.92 -2.59
CA ARG A 72 -9.74 -10.53 -3.00
C ARG A 72 -10.73 -9.77 -2.11
N THR A 73 -11.50 -10.47 -1.28
CA THR A 73 -12.32 -9.85 -0.22
C THR A 73 -11.49 -9.68 1.03
N HIS A 74 -10.86 -8.51 1.19
CA HIS A 74 -9.96 -8.29 2.31
C HIS A 74 -9.96 -6.85 2.82
N PHE A 75 -9.53 -6.71 4.07
CA PHE A 75 -9.24 -5.43 4.71
C PHE A 75 -7.74 -5.27 4.91
N ASP A 76 -7.24 -4.08 4.65
CA ASP A 76 -5.85 -3.71 4.89
C ASP A 76 -5.73 -2.28 5.42
N ILE A 77 -4.59 -1.98 6.02
CA ILE A 77 -4.13 -0.62 6.30
C ILE A 77 -2.89 -0.40 5.44
N ARG A 78 -3.06 0.23 4.28
CA ARG A 78 -1.99 0.49 3.32
C ARG A 78 -0.92 1.40 3.90
N GLU A 79 -1.33 2.42 4.63
CA GLU A 79 -0.44 3.29 5.38
C GLU A 79 -1.05 3.67 6.72
N LEU A 80 -0.27 3.53 7.79
CA LEU A 80 -0.48 4.14 9.09
C LEU A 80 0.88 4.52 9.64
N SER A 81 1.31 5.72 9.34
CA SER A 81 2.67 6.16 9.64
C SER A 81 2.71 7.48 10.38
N TYR A 82 3.72 7.61 11.25
CA TYR A 82 4.06 8.84 11.95
C TYR A 82 5.47 9.27 11.61
N LEU A 83 5.62 10.48 11.09
CA LEU A 83 6.90 11.12 10.81
C LEU A 83 7.16 12.25 11.80
N GLN A 84 8.32 12.24 12.44
CA GLN A 84 8.85 13.34 13.24
C GLN A 84 10.14 13.85 12.62
N ARG A 85 10.17 15.16 12.31
CA ARG A 85 11.38 15.84 11.82
C ARG A 85 12.03 16.66 12.95
N PHE A 86 13.32 16.53 13.02
CA PHE A 86 14.23 17.36 13.83
C PHE A 86 15.05 18.25 12.89
N ASN A 87 16.06 18.93 13.41
CA ASN A 87 16.82 19.88 12.59
C ASN A 87 17.64 19.17 11.49
N ASP A 88 18.37 18.11 11.87
CA ASP A 88 19.30 17.40 11.00
C ASP A 88 18.96 15.90 10.80
N PHE A 89 17.90 15.42 11.43
CA PHE A 89 17.40 14.06 11.27
C PHE A 89 15.88 13.97 11.30
N ASP A 90 15.35 12.86 10.84
CA ASP A 90 13.94 12.49 10.97
C ASP A 90 13.74 11.03 11.38
N LEU A 91 12.59 10.77 11.97
CA LEU A 91 12.14 9.45 12.37
C LEU A 91 10.80 9.16 11.71
N LEU A 92 10.66 7.98 11.09
CA LEU A 92 9.39 7.46 10.59
C LEU A 92 9.11 6.13 11.27
N ILE A 93 7.92 5.96 11.81
CA ILE A 93 7.48 4.71 12.44
C ILE A 93 6.07 4.37 11.99
N GLY A 94 5.81 3.10 11.80
CA GLY A 94 4.49 2.57 11.48
C GLY A 94 4.49 1.66 10.28
N ASN A 95 3.28 1.40 9.76
CA ASN A 95 3.08 0.72 8.49
C ASN A 95 3.19 1.75 7.38
N ALA A 96 4.18 1.65 6.52
CA ALA A 96 4.46 2.67 5.51
C ALA A 96 4.85 2.08 4.15
N GLN A 97 4.54 2.82 3.10
CA GLN A 97 5.04 2.57 1.77
C GLN A 97 6.25 3.48 1.52
N ILE A 98 7.37 2.86 1.14
CA ILE A 98 8.62 3.56 0.85
C ILE A 98 8.86 3.52 -0.67
N PHE A 99 8.97 4.67 -1.26
CA PHE A 99 9.25 4.80 -2.69
C PHE A 99 10.68 5.31 -2.89
N TRP A 100 11.47 4.52 -3.61
CA TRP A 100 12.83 4.88 -3.99
C TRP A 100 12.96 4.91 -5.49
N GLY A 101 13.69 5.87 -5.95
CA GLY A 101 14.13 5.96 -7.33
C GLY A 101 13.15 6.67 -8.25
N VAL A 102 13.68 6.98 -9.41
CA VAL A 102 13.07 7.78 -10.47
C VAL A 102 12.97 7.01 -11.79
N ALA A 103 13.16 5.68 -11.77
CA ALA A 103 13.04 4.86 -12.97
C ALA A 103 11.55 4.64 -13.29
N GLU A 104 11.10 5.19 -14.40
CA GLU A 104 9.69 5.24 -14.80
C GLU A 104 9.11 3.87 -15.21
N SER A 105 9.95 2.88 -15.59
CA SER A 105 9.47 1.61 -16.14
C SER A 105 9.66 0.39 -15.26
N ARG A 106 10.65 0.38 -14.36
CA ARG A 106 10.85 -0.67 -13.34
C ARG A 106 11.66 -0.12 -12.17
N ASN A 107 11.08 -0.20 -10.99
CA ASN A 107 11.76 0.25 -9.77
C ASN A 107 12.52 -0.92 -9.13
N VAL A 108 13.68 -1.26 -9.69
CA VAL A 108 14.53 -2.38 -9.24
C VAL A 108 15.14 -2.21 -7.83
N VAL A 109 15.04 -1.01 -7.26
CA VAL A 109 15.54 -0.70 -5.90
C VAL A 109 14.45 -0.68 -4.84
N ASP A 110 13.21 -0.93 -5.23
CA ASP A 110 12.08 -0.94 -4.32
C ASP A 110 11.89 -2.33 -3.68
N VAL A 111 12.71 -2.61 -2.68
CA VAL A 111 12.80 -3.93 -2.03
C VAL A 111 12.11 -3.99 -0.66
N ILE A 112 11.57 -2.86 -0.17
CA ILE A 112 10.99 -2.80 1.18
C ILE A 112 9.54 -3.28 1.16
N ASN A 113 8.74 -2.78 0.22
CA ASN A 113 7.32 -3.09 0.16
C ASN A 113 7.04 -4.21 -0.85
N GLN A 114 6.28 -5.20 -0.42
CA GLN A 114 5.77 -6.25 -1.29
C GLN A 114 4.56 -5.75 -2.09
N PHE A 115 4.26 -6.43 -3.20
CA PHE A 115 3.11 -6.12 -4.04
C PHE A 115 1.86 -6.85 -3.56
N ASP A 116 0.71 -6.24 -3.82
CA ASP A 116 -0.60 -6.83 -3.63
C ASP A 116 -1.11 -7.39 -4.96
N GLU A 117 -0.69 -8.62 -5.27
CA GLU A 117 -1.08 -9.27 -6.52
C GLU A 117 -2.54 -9.76 -6.52
N VAL A 118 -3.20 -9.76 -5.36
CA VAL A 118 -4.65 -9.97 -5.27
C VAL A 118 -5.41 -8.81 -5.92
N GLU A 119 -4.90 -7.58 -5.78
CA GLU A 119 -5.53 -6.43 -6.40
C GLU A 119 -5.27 -6.38 -7.89
N ASN A 120 -4.01 -6.37 -8.30
CA ASN A 120 -3.60 -6.33 -9.69
C ASN A 120 -2.27 -7.06 -9.89
N SER A 121 -2.17 -7.79 -10.99
CA SER A 121 -0.94 -8.50 -11.39
C SER A 121 0.11 -7.60 -12.07
N ASP A 122 -0.12 -6.30 -12.12
CA ASP A 122 0.76 -5.32 -12.80
C ASP A 122 1.87 -4.76 -11.89
N GLU A 123 1.96 -5.24 -10.65
CA GLU A 123 2.95 -4.81 -9.64
C GLU A 123 2.87 -3.30 -9.32
N THR A 124 1.70 -2.67 -9.44
CA THR A 124 1.53 -1.25 -9.08
C THR A 124 1.06 -1.06 -7.66
N ASP A 125 0.23 -1.97 -7.14
CA ASP A 125 -0.33 -1.90 -5.80
C ASP A 125 0.66 -2.44 -4.78
N LYS A 126 1.01 -1.63 -3.77
CA LYS A 126 1.98 -2.00 -2.74
C LYS A 126 1.34 -2.16 -1.38
N LEU A 127 1.77 -3.20 -0.69
CA LEU A 127 1.45 -3.40 0.72
C LEU A 127 2.29 -2.47 1.60
N GLY A 128 1.69 -1.89 2.64
CA GLY A 128 2.44 -1.19 3.67
C GLY A 128 3.35 -2.15 4.43
N GLN A 129 4.55 -1.74 4.77
CA GLN A 129 5.52 -2.52 5.56
C GLN A 129 5.67 -1.91 6.94
N PRO A 130 5.47 -2.67 8.03
CA PRO A 130 5.83 -2.23 9.37
C PRO A 130 7.32 -1.93 9.45
N LEU A 131 7.68 -0.71 9.80
CA LEU A 131 9.06 -0.29 9.83
C LEU A 131 9.34 0.85 10.82
N PHE A 132 10.60 0.97 11.16
CA PHE A 132 11.19 2.15 11.76
C PHE A 132 12.30 2.66 10.84
N ARG A 133 12.28 3.94 10.48
CA ARG A 133 13.32 4.59 9.69
C ARG A 133 13.93 5.74 10.46
N PHE A 134 15.26 5.76 10.52
CA PHE A 134 16.06 6.91 10.91
C PHE A 134 16.71 7.51 9.67
N GLY A 135 16.47 8.80 9.40
CA GLY A 135 17.08 9.53 8.31
C GLY A 135 17.91 10.70 8.81
N LYS A 136 19.15 10.82 8.38
CA LYS A 136 20.06 11.93 8.74
C LYS A 136 20.48 12.71 7.50
N PHE A 137 20.37 14.03 7.57
CA PHE A 137 20.86 14.96 6.56
C PHE A 137 22.30 15.36 6.89
N THR A 138 23.16 15.33 5.88
CA THR A 138 24.57 15.73 5.96
C THR A 138 24.93 16.57 4.73
N ASP A 139 26.09 17.23 4.76
CA ASP A 139 26.56 18.04 3.64
C ASP A 139 26.84 17.24 2.36
N ILE A 140 27.07 15.93 2.50
CA ILE A 140 27.35 15.03 1.38
C ILE A 140 26.14 14.21 0.92
N GLY A 141 24.98 14.34 1.58
CA GLY A 141 23.75 13.63 1.22
C GLY A 141 22.92 13.19 2.40
N ARG A 142 21.92 12.38 2.12
CA ARG A 142 21.01 11.81 3.11
C ARG A 142 21.35 10.34 3.36
N PHE A 143 21.52 9.97 4.62
CA PHE A 143 21.67 8.58 5.06
C PHE A 143 20.38 8.11 5.72
N GLU A 144 19.95 6.90 5.39
CA GLU A 144 18.77 6.29 5.96
C GLU A 144 19.07 4.88 6.46
N ILE A 145 18.55 4.57 7.64
CA ILE A 145 18.60 3.25 8.25
C ILE A 145 17.16 2.79 8.46
N TYR A 146 16.88 1.57 8.00
CA TYR A 146 15.58 0.93 8.11
C TYR A 146 15.69 -0.28 9.02
N TYR A 147 14.74 -0.41 9.94
CA TYR A 147 14.53 -1.61 10.73
C TYR A 147 13.11 -2.12 10.46
N LEU A 148 13.01 -3.34 9.97
CA LEU A 148 11.77 -4.02 9.64
C LEU A 148 11.57 -5.17 10.65
N PRO A 149 10.73 -4.97 11.68
CA PRO A 149 10.51 -5.97 12.73
C PRO A 149 9.75 -7.20 12.25
N TYR A 150 9.02 -7.08 11.16
CA TYR A 150 8.20 -8.11 10.57
C TYR A 150 8.30 -8.03 9.04
N PHE A 151 8.43 -9.18 8.39
CA PHE A 151 8.36 -9.28 6.95
C PHE A 151 6.91 -9.52 6.54
N ARG A 152 6.33 -8.62 5.76
CA ARG A 152 5.00 -8.77 5.20
C ARG A 152 5.11 -9.49 3.86
N GLU A 153 4.49 -10.65 3.78
CA GLU A 153 4.48 -11.45 2.56
C GLU A 153 3.64 -10.81 1.46
N ARG A 154 3.96 -11.15 0.22
CA ARG A 154 3.17 -10.81 -0.96
C ARG A 154 1.84 -11.58 -0.92
N THR A 155 0.78 -10.93 -1.34
CA THR A 155 -0.54 -11.57 -1.49
C THR A 155 -0.70 -12.13 -2.90
N PHE A 156 -1.57 -13.13 -3.05
CA PHE A 156 -1.85 -13.75 -4.34
C PHE A 156 -3.35 -14.01 -4.48
N PRO A 157 -3.89 -13.99 -5.73
CA PRO A 157 -5.27 -14.36 -6.00
C PRO A 157 -5.59 -15.77 -5.52
N GLY A 158 -6.81 -15.99 -5.02
CA GLY A 158 -7.29 -17.29 -4.58
C GLY A 158 -7.42 -18.31 -5.71
N LYS A 159 -7.73 -19.55 -5.34
CA LYS A 159 -7.94 -20.66 -6.30
C LYS A 159 -9.04 -20.37 -7.32
N ASP A 160 -10.05 -19.59 -6.91
CA ASP A 160 -11.18 -19.21 -7.74
C ASP A 160 -10.88 -17.98 -8.62
N GLY A 161 -9.77 -17.27 -8.35
CA GLY A 161 -9.37 -16.04 -9.03
C GLY A 161 -8.84 -16.28 -10.45
N ARG A 162 -9.29 -15.47 -11.42
CA ARG A 162 -8.88 -15.54 -12.83
C ARG A 162 -7.43 -15.07 -13.07
N GLN A 163 -6.87 -14.31 -12.17
CA GLN A 163 -5.50 -13.80 -12.25
C GLN A 163 -4.48 -14.70 -11.54
N ARG A 164 -4.91 -15.87 -11.07
CA ARG A 164 -4.03 -16.88 -10.49
C ARG A 164 -2.97 -17.34 -11.49
N GLY A 165 -1.70 -17.22 -11.10
CA GLY A 165 -0.58 -17.77 -11.89
C GLY A 165 -0.46 -19.28 -11.76
N PRO A 166 0.22 -19.97 -12.72
CA PRO A 166 0.34 -21.42 -12.74
C PRO A 166 1.19 -22.01 -11.60
N LEU A 167 1.94 -21.17 -10.89
CA LEU A 167 2.85 -21.59 -9.80
C LEU A 167 2.26 -21.38 -8.40
N ILE A 168 1.03 -20.89 -8.31
CA ILE A 168 0.35 -20.73 -7.03
C ILE A 168 -0.32 -22.07 -6.73
N ASP A 169 0.40 -22.96 -6.06
CA ASP A 169 -0.18 -24.16 -5.44
C ASP A 169 -0.90 -23.75 -4.16
N ASP A 170 -2.03 -24.43 -3.89
CA ASP A 170 -2.70 -24.31 -2.60
C ASP A 170 -1.74 -24.82 -1.52
N LEU A 171 -1.05 -23.91 -0.83
CA LEU A 171 -0.19 -24.24 0.31
C LEU A 171 -1.02 -24.53 1.58
N ASP A 172 -2.35 -24.50 1.48
CA ASP A 172 -3.29 -24.80 2.57
C ASP A 172 -3.91 -26.21 2.39
N ASN A 173 -3.05 -27.24 2.46
CA ASN A 173 -3.45 -28.62 2.74
C ASN A 173 -2.67 -29.18 3.93
#